data_dde886f02a5bc0fefecc1599b2ddcdda
#
_entry.id   dde886f02a5bc0fefecc1599b2ddcdda
#
_cell.length_a   1.000
_cell.length_b   1.000
_cell.length_c   1.000
_cell.angle_alpha   90.00
_cell.angle_beta   90.00
_cell.angle_gamma   90.00
#
_symmetry.space_group_name_H-M   'P 1'
#
loop_
_entity.id
_entity.type
_entity.pdbx_description
1 polymer ?
#
loop_
_entity_poly.entity_id
_entity_poly.type
_entity_poly.pdbx_seq_one_letter_code
_entity_poly.pdbx_strand_id
1 'polypeptide(L)'
;MDLLEGFDPNIELQTSHGIHHLYNFMNSANFFSRFIRNFDNFKETDFLFVCCRYVLTQIEKFTRGVPDHFEILAFRKDDIIYIGCDRSMITRKVLTEQSKLSIFSGLKFGKCLTTGDWSNLTDTHSIIRHIRIINHQTNSAHSVICSSTVRAFDNNSEPIEIHVKRDRKSFQHCIREWSFGARLSGSSKIIFGIRNENYKITKISETRSIRTDHSSALNMISEVLTMIAKLIENEKCVAVKPNFETQDMEFEKVDISYMNKSEQW
;
A
#
# COMPACT_ATOMS: atom_id res chain seq x y z
N MET A 1 19.61 0.20 -21.12
CA MET A 1 19.63 -0.59 -19.88
C MET A 1 18.73 -1.79 -20.10
N ASP A 2 19.27 -2.98 -19.97
CA ASP A 2 18.53 -4.25 -20.02
C ASP A 2 18.05 -4.60 -18.61
N LEU A 3 16.73 -4.71 -18.44
CA LEU A 3 16.14 -4.98 -17.11
C LEU A 3 16.07 -6.47 -16.78
N LEU A 4 16.39 -7.36 -17.72
CA LEU A 4 16.40 -8.80 -17.49
C LEU A 4 17.80 -9.38 -17.25
N GLU A 5 18.84 -8.57 -17.34
CA GLU A 5 20.19 -9.00 -17.00
C GLU A 5 20.23 -9.50 -15.52
N GLY A 6 20.58 -10.76 -15.33
CA GLY A 6 20.61 -11.43 -14.03
C GLY A 6 19.24 -11.91 -13.54
N PHE A 7 18.23 -12.01 -14.40
CA PHE A 7 16.97 -12.65 -14.04
C PHE A 7 17.15 -14.17 -13.86
N ASP A 8 16.74 -14.67 -12.70
CA ASP A 8 16.58 -16.09 -12.42
C ASP A 8 15.09 -16.41 -12.29
N PRO A 9 14.52 -17.31 -13.10
CA PRO A 9 13.12 -17.71 -12.99
C PRO A 9 12.76 -18.37 -11.65
N ASN A 10 13.77 -18.89 -10.92
CA ASN A 10 13.60 -19.49 -9.61
C ASN A 10 13.77 -18.48 -8.45
N ILE A 11 14.04 -17.21 -8.76
CA ILE A 11 14.18 -16.18 -7.74
C ILE A 11 12.88 -16.08 -6.94
N GLU A 12 12.96 -16.28 -5.65
CA GLU A 12 11.87 -15.98 -4.74
C GLU A 12 11.74 -14.46 -4.64
N LEU A 13 10.79 -13.93 -5.40
CA LEU A 13 10.41 -12.52 -5.28
C LEU A 13 9.58 -12.39 -3.99
N GLN A 14 10.25 -12.24 -2.88
CA GLN A 14 9.60 -11.96 -1.60
C GLN A 14 8.88 -10.62 -1.72
N THR A 15 7.60 -10.67 -1.93
CA THR A 15 6.72 -9.52 -1.77
C THR A 15 6.43 -9.33 -0.28
N SER A 16 7.43 -8.87 0.47
CA SER A 16 7.33 -8.67 1.91
C SER A 16 6.47 -7.44 2.24
N HIS A 17 5.17 -7.57 2.18
CA HIS A 17 4.25 -6.50 2.54
C HIS A 17 3.22 -6.99 3.55
N GLY A 18 3.70 -7.54 4.69
CA GLY A 18 2.81 -8.06 5.72
C GLY A 18 2.49 -7.04 6.80
N ILE A 19 1.29 -7.15 7.33
CA ILE A 19 0.91 -6.66 8.65
C ILE A 19 1.94 -7.05 9.70
N HIS A 20 2.59 -8.21 9.57
CA HIS A 20 3.62 -8.65 10.50
C HIS A 20 4.71 -7.60 10.76
N HIS A 21 5.20 -6.92 9.72
CA HIS A 21 6.19 -5.86 9.95
C HIS A 21 5.60 -4.68 10.71
N LEU A 22 4.36 -4.31 10.42
CA LEU A 22 3.70 -3.21 11.11
C LEU A 22 3.36 -3.62 12.55
N TYR A 23 2.80 -4.81 12.75
CA TYR A 23 2.45 -5.35 14.06
C TYR A 23 3.69 -5.55 14.94
N ASN A 24 4.77 -6.14 14.42
CA ASN A 24 6.02 -6.32 15.17
C ASN A 24 6.71 -4.98 15.45
N PHE A 25 6.68 -4.04 14.51
CA PHE A 25 7.20 -2.71 14.71
C PHE A 25 6.39 -1.93 15.76
N MET A 26 5.09 -2.09 15.79
CA MET A 26 4.20 -1.41 16.73
C MET A 26 4.17 -2.08 18.10
N ASN A 27 4.43 -3.36 18.20
CA ASN A 27 4.64 -4.06 19.48
C ASN A 27 5.98 -3.73 20.14
N SER A 28 6.90 -3.05 19.45
CA SER A 28 8.02 -2.44 20.15
C SER A 28 7.49 -1.29 21.02
N ALA A 29 7.31 -1.57 22.32
CA ALA A 29 6.66 -0.69 23.30
C ALA A 29 7.20 0.77 23.33
N ASN A 30 8.41 0.99 22.83
CA ASN A 30 9.05 2.29 22.72
C ASN A 30 8.56 3.15 21.55
N PHE A 31 8.01 2.57 20.50
CA PHE A 31 7.54 3.33 19.35
C PHE A 31 6.21 4.03 19.63
N PHE A 32 5.24 3.28 20.16
CA PHE A 32 3.91 3.80 20.47
C PHE A 32 3.94 4.93 21.49
N SER A 33 4.69 4.76 22.57
CA SER A 33 4.76 5.77 23.62
C SER A 33 5.39 7.09 23.14
N ARG A 34 6.32 7.04 22.18
CA ARG A 34 6.93 8.24 21.59
C ARG A 34 6.08 8.85 20.47
N PHE A 35 5.44 8.02 19.66
CA PHE A 35 4.68 8.47 18.50
C PHE A 35 3.32 9.04 18.91
N ILE A 36 2.59 8.37 19.82
CA ILE A 36 1.27 8.81 20.28
C ILE A 36 1.36 10.06 21.17
N ARG A 37 2.41 10.21 22.00
CA ARG A 37 2.59 11.43 22.83
C ARG A 37 2.72 12.72 22.02
N ASN A 38 3.04 12.65 20.74
CA ASN A 38 3.15 13.81 19.87
C ASN A 38 1.84 14.14 19.12
N PHE A 39 0.76 13.41 19.39
CA PHE A 39 -0.56 13.67 18.81
C PHE A 39 -1.46 14.44 19.77
N ASP A 40 -1.08 15.68 20.10
CA ASP A 40 -1.83 16.57 21.01
C ASP A 40 -3.26 16.95 20.55
N ASN A 41 -3.72 16.43 19.39
CA ASN A 41 -5.03 16.74 18.81
C ASN A 41 -5.94 15.50 18.66
N PHE A 42 -5.65 14.39 19.34
CA PHE A 42 -6.56 13.27 19.38
C PHE A 42 -7.75 13.62 20.29
N LYS A 43 -8.95 13.73 19.73
CA LYS A 43 -10.16 13.75 20.53
C LYS A 43 -10.36 12.34 21.07
N GLU A 44 -10.69 12.21 22.36
CA GLU A 44 -10.92 10.91 23.07
C GLU A 44 -11.94 9.99 22.40
N THR A 45 -12.64 10.46 21.37
CA THR A 45 -13.70 9.71 20.66
C THR A 45 -13.26 9.12 19.30
N ASP A 46 -12.04 9.41 18.83
CA ASP A 46 -11.62 9.01 17.51
C ASP A 46 -10.68 7.80 17.58
N PHE A 47 -11.02 6.73 16.86
CA PHE A 47 -10.12 5.60 16.70
C PHE A 47 -8.90 5.98 15.86
N LEU A 48 -7.74 5.46 16.27
CA LEU A 48 -6.54 5.48 15.46
C LEU A 48 -6.52 4.23 14.56
N PHE A 49 -6.51 4.45 13.27
CA PHE A 49 -6.33 3.37 12.30
C PHE A 49 -4.86 3.17 11.97
N VAL A 50 -4.48 1.91 11.81
CA VAL A 50 -3.12 1.52 11.47
C VAL A 50 -3.16 0.55 10.31
N CYS A 51 -2.54 0.90 9.19
CA CYS A 51 -2.52 0.05 8.00
C CYS A 51 -1.25 0.25 7.16
N CYS A 52 -1.04 -0.63 6.19
CA CYS A 52 -0.05 -0.42 5.15
C CYS A 52 -0.68 0.27 3.92
N ARG A 53 0.12 0.96 3.14
CA ARG A 53 -0.27 1.61 1.87
C ARG A 53 -1.05 0.68 0.94
N TYR A 54 -0.71 -0.60 0.93
CA TYR A 54 -1.34 -1.59 0.08
C TYR A 54 -2.87 -1.67 0.31
N VAL A 55 -3.33 -1.66 1.57
CA VAL A 55 -4.76 -1.67 1.91
C VAL A 55 -5.49 -0.50 1.22
N LEU A 56 -4.97 0.71 1.41
CA LEU A 56 -5.58 1.92 0.85
C LEU A 56 -5.56 1.93 -0.68
N THR A 57 -4.50 1.39 -1.29
CA THR A 57 -4.42 1.27 -2.75
C THR A 57 -5.36 0.22 -3.31
N GLN A 58 -5.71 -0.84 -2.58
CA GLN A 58 -6.74 -1.79 -3.03
C GLN A 58 -8.12 -1.15 -3.07
N ILE A 59 -8.49 -0.36 -2.05
CA ILE A 59 -9.73 0.39 -2.05
C ILE A 59 -9.77 1.41 -3.22
N GLU A 60 -8.64 2.12 -3.46
CA GLU A 60 -8.53 3.05 -4.60
C GLU A 60 -8.70 2.32 -5.95
N LYS A 61 -8.11 1.15 -6.13
CA LYS A 61 -8.32 0.33 -7.33
C LYS A 61 -9.76 -0.08 -7.51
N PHE A 62 -10.43 -0.48 -6.43
CA PHE A 62 -11.84 -0.82 -6.46
C PHE A 62 -12.70 0.35 -6.95
N THR A 63 -12.48 1.60 -6.47
CA THR A 63 -13.21 2.77 -6.94
C THR A 63 -13.02 3.07 -8.43
N ARG A 64 -11.99 2.52 -9.05
CA ARG A 64 -11.73 2.60 -10.49
C ARG A 64 -12.31 1.43 -11.29
N GLY A 65 -13.04 0.52 -10.65
CA GLY A 65 -13.55 -0.69 -11.28
C GLY A 65 -12.46 -1.67 -11.72
N VAL A 66 -11.26 -1.62 -11.10
CA VAL A 66 -10.22 -2.61 -11.38
C VAL A 66 -10.58 -3.92 -10.68
N PRO A 67 -10.84 -5.01 -11.43
CA PRO A 67 -11.29 -6.28 -10.84
C PRO A 67 -10.11 -6.98 -10.15
N ASP A 68 -9.83 -6.60 -8.92
CA ASP A 68 -8.83 -7.27 -8.09
C ASP A 68 -9.52 -7.76 -6.81
N HIS A 69 -9.61 -9.07 -6.64
CA HIS A 69 -10.20 -9.66 -5.46
C HIS A 69 -9.24 -9.50 -4.28
N PHE A 70 -9.70 -8.85 -3.24
CA PHE A 70 -8.98 -8.70 -1.99
C PHE A 70 -9.94 -8.85 -0.80
N GLU A 71 -9.39 -9.17 0.33
CA GLU A 71 -10.09 -9.15 1.59
C GLU A 71 -9.29 -8.34 2.59
N ILE A 72 -9.96 -7.40 3.22
CA ILE A 72 -9.40 -6.57 4.28
C ILE A 72 -9.86 -7.17 5.60
N LEU A 73 -8.91 -7.36 6.53
CA LEU A 73 -9.21 -7.76 7.90
C LEU A 73 -8.88 -6.59 8.82
N ALA A 74 -9.83 -6.22 9.66
CA ALA A 74 -9.64 -5.22 10.70
C ALA A 74 -9.75 -5.89 12.07
N PHE A 75 -8.82 -5.54 12.96
CA PHE A 75 -8.79 -6.00 14.34
C PHE A 75 -8.68 -4.79 15.26
N ARG A 76 -9.51 -4.76 16.32
CA ARG A 76 -9.46 -3.71 17.32
C ARG A 76 -8.78 -4.20 18.60
N LYS A 77 -7.85 -3.40 19.07
CA LYS A 77 -7.25 -3.52 20.40
C LYS A 77 -7.24 -2.14 21.03
N ASP A 78 -7.97 -1.99 22.12
CA ASP A 78 -8.21 -0.71 22.80
C ASP A 78 -8.78 0.35 21.81
N ASP A 79 -8.14 1.51 21.68
CA ASP A 79 -8.56 2.59 20.78
C ASP A 79 -7.87 2.54 19.40
N ILE A 80 -7.19 1.42 19.12
CA ILE A 80 -6.46 1.25 17.88
C ILE A 80 -7.12 0.16 17.03
N ILE A 81 -7.36 0.48 15.76
CA ILE A 81 -7.87 -0.46 14.77
C ILE A 81 -6.77 -0.76 13.76
N TYR A 82 -6.28 -1.99 13.77
CA TYR A 82 -5.28 -2.50 12.84
C TYR A 82 -5.98 -3.04 11.61
N ILE A 83 -5.53 -2.65 10.42
CA ILE A 83 -6.14 -3.06 9.17
C ILE A 83 -5.09 -3.67 8.24
N GLY A 84 -5.40 -4.84 7.71
CA GLY A 84 -4.57 -5.53 6.75
C GLY A 84 -5.34 -6.22 5.64
N CYS A 85 -4.64 -6.65 4.62
CA CYS A 85 -5.23 -7.52 3.59
C CYS A 85 -4.90 -8.98 3.88
N ASP A 86 -5.90 -9.85 3.71
CA ASP A 86 -5.64 -11.28 3.67
C ASP A 86 -4.83 -11.61 2.41
N ARG A 87 -3.64 -12.15 2.63
CA ARG A 87 -2.73 -12.55 1.58
C ARG A 87 -3.01 -13.93 1.01
N SER A 88 -3.83 -14.77 1.68
CA SER A 88 -4.13 -16.10 1.16
C SER A 88 -4.73 -16.04 -0.24
N MET A 89 -5.45 -14.98 -0.51
CA MET A 89 -6.01 -14.70 -1.82
C MET A 89 -4.95 -14.26 -2.84
N ILE A 90 -3.84 -13.65 -2.38
CA ILE A 90 -2.76 -13.15 -3.24
C ILE A 90 -1.75 -14.25 -3.54
N THR A 91 -1.37 -15.03 -2.53
CA THR A 91 -0.37 -16.11 -2.68
C THR A 91 -0.90 -17.30 -3.49
N ARG A 92 -2.21 -17.49 -3.58
CA ARG A 92 -2.82 -18.52 -4.43
C ARG A 92 -2.73 -18.23 -5.93
N LYS A 93 -2.49 -16.98 -6.33
CA LYS A 93 -2.13 -16.68 -7.72
C LYS A 93 -0.68 -17.07 -7.95
N VAL A 94 -0.44 -18.27 -8.47
CA VAL A 94 0.87 -18.62 -9.01
C VAL A 94 1.27 -17.50 -9.97
N LEU A 95 2.33 -16.77 -9.62
CA LEU A 95 2.82 -15.69 -10.46
C LEU A 95 3.19 -16.27 -11.83
N THR A 96 2.53 -15.81 -12.88
CA THR A 96 2.92 -16.17 -14.25
C THR A 96 4.36 -15.70 -14.48
N GLU A 97 5.09 -16.35 -15.35
CA GLU A 97 6.43 -15.95 -15.74
C GLU A 97 6.47 -14.46 -16.16
N GLN A 98 5.47 -14.02 -16.91
CA GLN A 98 5.31 -12.62 -17.30
C GLN A 98 5.15 -11.67 -16.10
N SER A 99 4.49 -12.12 -15.04
CA SER A 99 4.36 -11.34 -13.79
C SER A 99 5.69 -11.27 -13.08
N LYS A 100 6.43 -12.38 -12.97
CA LYS A 100 7.77 -12.43 -12.39
C LYS A 100 8.73 -11.48 -13.11
N LEU A 101 8.77 -11.53 -14.43
CA LEU A 101 9.58 -10.63 -15.27
C LEU A 101 9.21 -9.17 -15.06
N SER A 102 7.92 -8.87 -14.94
CA SER A 102 7.46 -7.49 -14.69
C SER A 102 7.88 -6.97 -13.32
N ILE A 103 7.78 -7.79 -12.27
CA ILE A 103 8.21 -7.44 -10.91
C ILE A 103 9.73 -7.25 -10.90
N PHE A 104 10.48 -8.23 -11.41
CA PHE A 104 11.94 -8.16 -11.46
C PHE A 104 12.43 -6.91 -12.21
N SER A 105 11.83 -6.60 -13.36
CA SER A 105 12.21 -5.41 -14.13
C SER A 105 12.00 -4.11 -13.35
N GLY A 106 10.95 -4.04 -12.55
CA GLY A 106 10.70 -2.89 -11.68
C GLY A 106 11.73 -2.76 -10.55
N LEU A 107 12.10 -3.90 -9.93
CA LEU A 107 13.12 -3.97 -8.89
C LEU A 107 14.51 -3.59 -9.46
N LYS A 108 14.88 -4.18 -10.58
CA LYS A 108 16.16 -3.91 -11.27
C LYS A 108 16.28 -2.43 -11.66
N PHE A 109 15.20 -1.83 -12.17
CA PHE A 109 15.19 -0.41 -12.52
C PHE A 109 15.44 0.48 -11.31
N GLY A 110 14.75 0.21 -10.19
CA GLY A 110 14.99 0.91 -8.94
C GLY A 110 16.45 0.81 -8.50
N LYS A 111 17.01 -0.39 -8.50
CA LYS A 111 18.42 -0.63 -8.18
C LYS A 111 19.38 0.20 -9.06
N CYS A 112 19.14 0.25 -10.35
CA CYS A 112 20.00 0.98 -11.28
C CYS A 112 19.95 2.49 -11.13
N LEU A 113 18.90 3.04 -10.52
CA LEU A 113 18.73 4.47 -10.29
C LEU A 113 19.22 4.96 -8.93
N THR A 114 19.55 4.05 -8.04
CA THR A 114 19.94 4.38 -6.68
C THR A 114 21.40 4.06 -6.43
N THR A 115 22.06 4.89 -5.63
CA THR A 115 23.42 4.67 -5.16
C THR A 115 23.36 3.97 -3.81
N GLY A 116 23.61 2.70 -3.74
CA GLY A 116 23.61 1.95 -2.49
C GLY A 116 24.14 0.55 -2.71
N ASP A 117 24.61 -0.06 -1.65
CA ASP A 117 24.95 -1.49 -1.69
C ASP A 117 23.63 -2.28 -1.66
N TRP A 118 23.18 -2.61 -2.85
CA TRP A 118 22.00 -3.46 -3.04
C TRP A 118 22.45 -4.92 -3.06
N SER A 119 22.81 -5.45 -1.89
CA SER A 119 23.06 -6.87 -1.74
C SER A 119 21.84 -7.70 -2.10
N ASN A 120 20.63 -7.08 -1.96
CA ASN A 120 19.37 -7.73 -2.27
C ASN A 120 18.48 -6.82 -3.15
N LEU A 121 17.87 -7.37 -4.20
CA LEU A 121 16.94 -6.64 -5.08
C LEU A 121 15.67 -6.17 -4.39
N THR A 122 15.33 -6.80 -3.26
CA THR A 122 14.12 -6.51 -2.49
C THR A 122 14.33 -5.49 -1.39
N ASP A 123 15.56 -4.97 -1.22
CA ASP A 123 15.84 -3.97 -0.20
C ASP A 123 15.00 -2.71 -0.44
N THR A 124 14.30 -2.31 0.59
CA THR A 124 13.39 -1.17 0.58
C THR A 124 13.41 -0.49 1.94
N HIS A 125 13.07 0.78 1.94
CA HIS A 125 12.89 1.55 3.17
C HIS A 125 11.41 1.63 3.52
N SER A 126 11.09 1.47 4.79
CA SER A 126 9.75 1.68 5.30
C SER A 126 9.61 3.08 5.84
N ILE A 127 8.62 3.81 5.32
CA ILE A 127 8.23 5.12 5.84
C ILE A 127 6.91 4.94 6.59
N ILE A 128 6.82 5.53 7.76
CA ILE A 128 5.60 5.57 8.54
C ILE A 128 5.13 7.00 8.61
N ARG A 129 3.88 7.23 8.25
CA ARG A 129 3.28 8.56 8.25
C ARG A 129 1.94 8.56 8.96
N HIS A 130 1.67 9.63 9.67
CA HIS A 130 0.32 9.98 10.05
C HIS A 130 -0.33 10.72 8.89
N ILE A 131 -1.46 10.22 8.42
CA ILE A 131 -2.26 10.83 7.39
C ILE A 131 -3.68 11.05 7.92
N ARG A 132 -4.32 12.11 7.46
CA ARG A 132 -5.72 12.38 7.74
C ARG A 132 -6.53 12.09 6.48
N ILE A 133 -7.44 11.13 6.57
CA ILE A 133 -8.38 10.78 5.50
C ILE A 133 -9.66 11.57 5.75
N ILE A 134 -10.06 12.40 4.79
CA ILE A 134 -11.25 13.26 4.90
C ILE A 134 -12.23 12.85 3.82
N ASN A 135 -13.47 12.59 4.23
CA ASN A 135 -14.60 12.48 3.31
C ASN A 135 -15.15 13.88 3.04
N HIS A 136 -14.99 14.35 1.83
CA HIS A 136 -15.43 15.69 1.44
C HIS A 136 -16.97 15.83 1.33
N GLN A 137 -17.70 14.72 1.32
CA GLN A 137 -19.18 14.73 1.26
C GLN A 137 -19.80 14.81 2.66
N THR A 138 -19.22 14.05 3.62
CA THR A 138 -19.76 13.92 4.99
C THR A 138 -18.99 14.75 6.01
N ASN A 139 -17.85 15.33 5.65
CA ASN A 139 -16.88 15.98 6.53
C ASN A 139 -16.35 15.07 7.65
N SER A 140 -16.54 13.76 7.54
CA SER A 140 -15.88 12.81 8.46
C SER A 140 -14.39 12.78 8.19
N ALA A 141 -13.60 12.63 9.25
CA ALA A 141 -12.16 12.57 9.17
C ALA A 141 -11.62 11.43 10.05
N HIS A 142 -10.65 10.70 9.54
CA HIS A 142 -10.01 9.59 10.23
C HIS A 142 -8.51 9.80 10.30
N SER A 143 -7.94 9.50 11.46
CA SER A 143 -6.50 9.48 11.69
C SER A 143 -5.96 8.10 11.34
N VAL A 144 -4.99 8.04 10.44
CA VAL A 144 -4.41 6.79 9.95
C VAL A 144 -2.89 6.85 10.05
N ILE A 145 -2.30 5.88 10.73
CA ILE A 145 -0.86 5.59 10.63
C ILE A 145 -0.68 4.65 9.46
N CYS A 146 -0.03 5.12 8.41
CA CYS A 146 0.19 4.37 7.19
C CYS A 146 1.67 4.05 6.99
N SER A 147 2.00 2.77 6.87
CA SER A 147 3.32 2.36 6.43
C SER A 147 3.37 2.26 4.91
N SER A 148 4.41 2.83 4.34
CA SER A 148 4.69 2.79 2.90
C SER A 148 6.10 2.30 2.66
N THR A 149 6.27 1.45 1.66
CA THR A 149 7.59 1.04 1.20
C THR A 149 8.06 1.97 0.09
N VAL A 150 9.24 2.54 0.24
CA VAL A 150 9.90 3.38 -0.78
C VAL A 150 11.27 2.80 -1.10
N ARG A 151 11.75 3.07 -2.30
CA ARG A 151 13.03 2.53 -2.78
C ARG A 151 14.17 3.52 -2.72
N ALA A 152 13.85 4.80 -2.67
CA ALA A 152 14.87 5.84 -2.71
C ALA A 152 14.42 7.09 -1.96
N PHE A 153 15.42 7.85 -1.57
CA PHE A 153 15.29 9.22 -1.09
C PHE A 153 16.14 10.12 -1.98
N ASP A 154 15.74 11.36 -2.11
CA ASP A 154 16.58 12.37 -2.73
C ASP A 154 17.64 12.91 -1.74
N ASN A 155 18.44 13.87 -2.21
CA ASN A 155 19.50 14.48 -1.38
C ASN A 155 18.96 15.25 -0.15
N ASN A 156 17.66 15.55 -0.13
CA ASN A 156 17.00 16.23 0.99
C ASN A 156 16.29 15.23 1.92
N SER A 157 16.53 13.92 1.74
CA SER A 157 15.84 12.83 2.45
C SER A 157 14.34 12.77 2.18
N GLU A 158 13.88 13.33 1.05
CA GLU A 158 12.50 13.22 0.60
C GLU A 158 12.31 11.88 -0.16
N PRO A 159 11.24 11.14 0.11
CA PRO A 159 10.98 9.88 -0.56
C PRO A 159 10.70 10.07 -2.05
N ILE A 160 11.19 9.12 -2.85
CA ILE A 160 10.98 9.09 -4.30
C ILE A 160 10.24 7.82 -4.69
N GLU A 161 9.17 7.95 -5.47
CA GLU A 161 8.53 6.81 -6.12
C GLU A 161 9.26 6.46 -7.42
N ILE A 162 9.59 5.17 -7.58
CA ILE A 162 10.29 4.66 -8.77
C ILE A 162 9.43 3.58 -9.43
N HIS A 163 9.11 3.77 -10.71
CA HIS A 163 8.23 2.88 -11.45
C HIS A 163 8.75 2.55 -12.85
N VAL A 164 8.23 1.46 -13.44
CA VAL A 164 8.46 1.10 -14.85
C VAL A 164 7.13 0.88 -15.53
N LYS A 165 6.95 1.44 -16.71
CA LYS A 165 5.79 1.13 -17.56
C LYS A 165 6.22 0.55 -18.91
N ARG A 166 5.34 -0.24 -19.50
CA ARG A 166 5.48 -0.62 -20.93
C ARG A 166 5.18 0.59 -21.80
N ASP A 167 5.87 0.69 -22.94
CA ASP A 167 5.69 1.81 -23.87
C ASP A 167 4.23 1.97 -24.32
N ARG A 168 3.56 0.86 -24.64
CA ARG A 168 2.14 0.85 -25.06
C ARG A 168 1.13 1.15 -23.95
N LYS A 169 1.52 1.12 -22.67
CA LYS A 169 0.59 1.39 -21.57
C LYS A 169 0.34 2.89 -21.46
N SER A 170 -0.93 3.29 -21.36
CA SER A 170 -1.31 4.69 -21.18
C SER A 170 -0.61 5.31 -19.96
N PHE A 171 0.00 6.46 -20.17
CA PHE A 171 0.63 7.22 -19.09
C PHE A 171 -0.41 7.69 -18.05
N GLN A 172 -1.57 8.14 -18.51
CA GLN A 172 -2.64 8.62 -17.62
C GLN A 172 -3.12 7.55 -16.64
N HIS A 173 -3.25 6.32 -17.11
CA HIS A 173 -3.62 5.21 -16.23
C HIS A 173 -2.54 4.92 -15.18
N CYS A 174 -1.27 4.92 -15.57
CA CYS A 174 -0.17 4.67 -14.64
C CYS A 174 0.00 5.80 -13.62
N ILE A 175 -0.05 7.05 -14.09
CA ILE A 175 0.22 8.20 -13.22
C ILE A 175 -0.85 8.36 -12.13
N ARG A 176 -2.09 8.01 -12.39
CA ARG A 176 -3.15 8.03 -11.38
C ARG A 176 -2.84 7.08 -10.23
N GLU A 177 -2.45 5.84 -10.53
CA GLU A 177 -2.06 4.85 -9.53
C GLU A 177 -0.81 5.30 -8.75
N TRP A 178 0.21 5.77 -9.47
CA TRP A 178 1.47 6.19 -8.86
C TRP A 178 1.31 7.45 -8.00
N SER A 179 0.50 8.41 -8.43
CA SER A 179 0.25 9.64 -7.67
C SER A 179 -0.49 9.37 -6.38
N PHE A 180 -1.41 8.39 -6.35
CA PHE A 180 -2.04 7.97 -5.09
C PHE A 180 -1.01 7.36 -4.14
N GLY A 181 -0.17 6.44 -4.64
CA GLY A 181 0.94 5.87 -3.86
C GLY A 181 1.89 6.94 -3.34
N ALA A 182 2.29 7.88 -4.19
CA ALA A 182 3.16 8.99 -3.83
C ALA A 182 2.55 9.90 -2.75
N ARG A 183 1.24 10.17 -2.83
CA ARG A 183 0.53 10.92 -1.80
C ARG A 183 0.58 10.22 -0.43
N LEU A 184 0.40 8.90 -0.39
CA LEU A 184 0.45 8.10 0.84
C LEU A 184 1.86 8.03 1.42
N SER A 185 2.89 7.87 0.59
CA SER A 185 4.30 7.86 1.02
C SER A 185 4.88 9.25 1.27
N GLY A 186 4.18 10.31 0.83
CA GLY A 186 4.67 11.69 0.91
C GLY A 186 5.72 12.03 -0.13
N SER A 187 5.83 11.23 -1.18
CA SER A 187 6.73 11.50 -2.27
C SER A 187 6.23 12.68 -3.10
N SER A 188 7.07 13.69 -3.28
CA SER A 188 6.80 14.82 -4.18
C SER A 188 7.20 14.51 -5.62
N LYS A 189 7.96 13.43 -5.83
CA LYS A 189 8.65 13.11 -7.09
C LYS A 189 8.42 11.65 -7.49
N ILE A 190 8.11 11.46 -8.77
CA ILE A 190 7.96 10.14 -9.38
C ILE A 190 8.96 10.04 -10.54
N ILE A 191 9.88 9.08 -10.47
CA ILE A 191 10.78 8.72 -11.55
C ILE A 191 10.27 7.47 -12.22
N PHE A 192 10.19 7.45 -13.53
CA PHE A 192 9.73 6.26 -14.23
C PHE A 192 10.51 5.97 -15.51
N GLY A 193 10.72 4.67 -15.72
CA GLY A 193 11.27 4.13 -16.95
C GLY A 193 10.17 3.71 -17.92
N ILE A 194 10.36 4.01 -19.20
CA ILE A 194 9.56 3.45 -20.28
C ILE A 194 10.36 2.29 -20.87
N ARG A 195 9.80 1.11 -20.89
CA ARG A 195 10.44 -0.08 -21.45
C ARG A 195 9.72 -0.63 -22.66
N ASN A 196 10.47 -1.15 -23.61
CA ASN A 196 9.91 -1.93 -24.72
C ASN A 196 9.48 -3.33 -24.30
N GLU A 197 9.03 -4.14 -25.25
CA GLU A 197 8.59 -5.52 -25.01
C GLU A 197 9.73 -6.44 -24.58
N ASN A 198 10.96 -6.14 -24.99
CA ASN A 198 12.17 -6.86 -24.61
C ASN A 198 12.76 -6.40 -23.27
N TYR A 199 11.98 -5.71 -22.44
CA TYR A 199 12.40 -5.19 -21.13
C TYR A 199 13.60 -4.22 -21.16
N LYS A 200 13.91 -3.63 -22.31
CA LYS A 200 14.94 -2.58 -22.41
C LYS A 200 14.34 -1.21 -22.16
N ILE A 201 14.97 -0.44 -21.30
CA ILE A 201 14.59 0.96 -21.05
C ILE A 201 14.94 1.79 -22.28
N THR A 202 13.92 2.42 -22.84
CA THR A 202 14.01 3.32 -23.99
C THR A 202 14.05 4.79 -23.56
N LYS A 203 13.43 5.12 -22.43
CA LYS A 203 13.36 6.47 -21.89
C LYS A 203 13.23 6.45 -20.38
N ILE A 204 13.90 7.38 -19.71
CA ILE A 204 13.68 7.70 -18.29
C ILE A 204 13.06 9.09 -18.24
N SER A 205 12.07 9.25 -17.43
CA SER A 205 11.35 10.51 -17.23
C SER A 205 11.07 10.72 -15.75
N GLU A 206 10.94 11.98 -15.39
CA GLU A 206 10.57 12.43 -14.07
C GLU A 206 9.29 13.25 -14.16
N THR A 207 8.44 13.12 -13.18
CA THR A 207 7.30 14.01 -12.97
C THR A 207 7.19 14.34 -11.49
N ARG A 208 6.74 15.54 -11.18
CA ARG A 208 6.31 15.84 -9.83
C ARG A 208 5.02 15.07 -9.56
N SER A 209 4.76 14.76 -8.29
CA SER A 209 3.50 14.19 -7.86
C SER A 209 2.37 15.08 -8.40
N ILE A 210 1.71 14.58 -9.45
CA ILE A 210 0.62 15.32 -10.07
C ILE A 210 -0.53 15.33 -9.08
N ARG A 211 -1.16 16.48 -8.90
CA ARG A 211 -2.43 16.60 -8.19
C ARG A 211 -3.54 15.91 -9.00
N THR A 212 -3.52 14.59 -8.98
CA THR A 212 -4.63 13.80 -9.51
C THR A 212 -5.76 13.86 -8.51
N ASP A 213 -6.98 14.03 -9.00
CA ASP A 213 -8.15 13.96 -8.14
C ASP A 213 -8.36 12.51 -7.64
N HIS A 214 -8.25 12.33 -6.35
CA HIS A 214 -8.48 11.07 -5.63
C HIS A 214 -9.68 11.16 -4.67
N SER A 215 -10.56 12.14 -4.86
CA SER A 215 -11.69 12.39 -3.94
C SER A 215 -12.59 11.17 -3.78
N SER A 216 -12.94 10.49 -4.88
CA SER A 216 -13.76 9.27 -4.83
C SER A 216 -13.08 8.17 -3.99
N ALA A 217 -11.78 7.98 -4.15
CA ALA A 217 -11.03 6.99 -3.37
C ALA A 217 -10.97 7.37 -1.88
N LEU A 218 -10.73 8.64 -1.58
CA LEU A 218 -10.66 9.12 -0.20
C LEU A 218 -12.02 9.03 0.49
N ASN A 219 -13.11 9.33 -0.22
CA ASN A 219 -14.47 9.18 0.29
C ASN A 219 -14.76 7.71 0.60
N MET A 220 -14.52 6.79 -0.35
CA MET A 220 -14.70 5.35 -0.14
C MET A 220 -13.85 4.82 1.02
N ILE A 221 -12.59 5.21 1.10
CA ILE A 221 -11.71 4.82 2.23
C ILE A 221 -12.32 5.31 3.54
N SER A 222 -12.77 6.56 3.60
CA SER A 222 -13.38 7.10 4.82
C SER A 222 -14.67 6.37 5.21
N GLU A 223 -15.49 5.98 4.24
CA GLU A 223 -16.71 5.18 4.47
C GLU A 223 -16.37 3.80 5.02
N VAL A 224 -15.38 3.12 4.43
CA VAL A 224 -14.89 1.82 4.92
C VAL A 224 -14.37 1.94 6.35
N LEU A 225 -13.56 2.96 6.67
CA LEU A 225 -13.06 3.18 8.03
C LEU A 225 -14.20 3.48 9.01
N THR A 226 -15.18 4.28 8.60
CA THR A 226 -16.37 4.58 9.41
C THR A 226 -17.18 3.31 9.72
N MET A 227 -17.38 2.45 8.72
CA MET A 227 -18.14 1.20 8.92
C MET A 227 -17.37 0.21 9.78
N ILE A 228 -16.06 0.08 9.59
CA ILE A 228 -15.22 -0.74 10.48
C ILE A 228 -15.35 -0.24 11.91
N ALA A 229 -15.20 1.06 12.16
CA ALA A 229 -15.29 1.64 13.51
C ALA A 229 -16.67 1.38 14.19
N LYS A 230 -17.74 1.37 13.39
CA LYS A 230 -19.09 1.10 13.90
C LYS A 230 -19.33 -0.38 14.23
N LEU A 231 -18.72 -1.28 13.45
CA LEU A 231 -18.99 -2.71 13.54
C LEU A 231 -18.05 -3.45 14.49
N ILE A 232 -16.84 -2.89 14.69
CA ILE A 232 -15.77 -3.58 15.41
C ILE A 232 -15.89 -3.35 16.91
N GLU A 233 -15.98 -4.44 17.65
CA GLU A 233 -15.90 -4.45 19.11
C GLU A 233 -14.44 -4.67 19.54
N ASN A 234 -14.12 -4.36 20.81
CA ASN A 234 -12.79 -4.60 21.34
C ASN A 234 -12.44 -6.10 21.27
N GLU A 235 -11.20 -6.42 20.84
CA GLU A 235 -10.72 -7.78 20.63
C GLU A 235 -11.55 -8.62 19.63
N LYS A 236 -12.28 -7.94 18.73
CA LYS A 236 -13.04 -8.57 17.64
C LYS A 236 -12.48 -8.18 16.27
N CYS A 237 -12.89 -8.93 15.27
CA CYS A 237 -12.46 -8.74 13.88
C CYS A 237 -13.64 -8.43 12.97
N VAL A 238 -13.35 -7.67 11.90
CA VAL A 238 -14.27 -7.40 10.80
C VAL A 238 -13.53 -7.72 9.49
N ALA A 239 -14.15 -8.54 8.65
CA ALA A 239 -13.72 -8.77 7.28
C ALA A 239 -14.46 -7.80 6.35
N VAL A 240 -13.75 -7.26 5.36
CA VAL A 240 -14.31 -6.35 4.35
C VAL A 240 -13.91 -6.87 2.97
N LYS A 241 -14.90 -7.09 2.12
CA LYS A 241 -14.73 -7.63 0.76
C LYS A 241 -15.36 -6.70 -0.28
N PRO A 242 -14.75 -6.53 -1.45
CA PRO A 242 -15.36 -5.79 -2.54
C PRO A 242 -16.47 -6.61 -3.20
N ASN A 243 -17.64 -6.01 -3.38
CA ASN A 243 -18.69 -6.52 -4.25
C ASN A 243 -18.67 -5.73 -5.58
N PHE A 244 -18.19 -6.37 -6.65
CA PHE A 244 -18.06 -5.74 -7.95
C PHE A 244 -19.39 -5.60 -8.70
N GLU A 245 -20.42 -6.33 -8.30
CA GLU A 245 -21.75 -6.23 -8.90
C GLU A 245 -22.48 -4.99 -8.41
N THR A 246 -22.47 -4.76 -7.10
CA THR A 246 -23.12 -3.59 -6.47
C THR A 246 -22.22 -2.36 -6.41
N GLN A 247 -20.92 -2.50 -6.68
CA GLN A 247 -19.89 -1.46 -6.52
C GLN A 247 -19.78 -0.98 -5.05
N ASP A 248 -20.05 -1.87 -4.10
CA ASP A 248 -20.02 -1.61 -2.67
C ASP A 248 -19.04 -2.52 -1.94
N MET A 249 -18.77 -2.19 -0.67
CA MET A 249 -18.00 -3.03 0.24
C MET A 249 -18.94 -3.80 1.17
N GLU A 250 -18.73 -5.11 1.28
CA GLU A 250 -19.43 -5.99 2.19
C GLU A 250 -18.64 -6.13 3.49
N PHE A 251 -19.34 -6.13 4.63
CA PHE A 251 -18.74 -6.19 5.95
C PHE A 251 -19.29 -7.39 6.72
N GLU A 252 -18.39 -8.17 7.29
CA GLU A 252 -18.73 -9.36 8.06
C GLU A 252 -17.98 -9.36 9.40
N LYS A 253 -18.69 -9.59 10.52
CA LYS A 253 -18.03 -9.84 11.81
C LYS A 253 -17.47 -11.26 11.80
N VAL A 254 -16.18 -11.39 12.04
CA VAL A 254 -15.48 -12.68 12.03
C VAL A 254 -14.82 -12.94 13.38
N ASP A 255 -14.63 -14.20 13.70
CA ASP A 255 -13.92 -14.61 14.91
C ASP A 255 -12.41 -14.35 14.76
N ILE A 256 -11.73 -14.07 15.87
CA ILE A 256 -10.27 -13.84 15.89
C ILE A 256 -9.49 -15.06 15.38
N SER A 257 -10.04 -16.26 15.53
CA SER A 257 -9.47 -17.48 14.97
C SER A 257 -9.38 -17.46 13.44
N TYR A 258 -10.15 -16.59 12.79
CA TYR A 258 -10.07 -16.34 11.35
C TYR A 258 -8.72 -15.70 10.97
N MET A 259 -8.17 -14.84 11.84
CA MET A 259 -6.82 -14.26 11.65
C MET A 259 -5.74 -15.33 11.79
N ASN A 260 -5.89 -16.27 12.72
CA ASN A 260 -4.89 -17.34 12.94
C ASN A 260 -4.81 -18.32 11.77
N LYS A 261 -5.88 -18.51 11.00
CA LYS A 261 -5.84 -19.28 9.75
C LYS A 261 -5.08 -18.54 8.65
N SER A 262 -5.01 -17.23 8.75
CA SER A 262 -4.23 -16.37 7.86
C SER A 262 -2.77 -16.20 8.32
N GLU A 263 -2.42 -16.58 9.54
CA GLU A 263 -1.06 -16.50 10.11
C GLU A 263 -0.13 -17.67 9.76
N GLN A 264 -0.59 -18.67 9.02
CA GLN A 264 0.30 -19.65 8.37
C GLN A 264 1.01 -19.03 7.14
N TRP A 265 1.51 -17.83 7.32
CA TRP A 265 2.05 -16.90 6.33
C TRP A 265 3.52 -16.60 6.52
#